data_178c12cbe8f58dc70c3abad9f223f29b
#
_entry.id   178c12cbe8f58dc70c3abad9f223f29b
#
_cell.length_a   1.000
_cell.length_b   1.000
_cell.length_c   1.000
_cell.angle_alpha   90.00
_cell.angle_beta   90.00
_cell.angle_gamma   90.00
#
_symmetry.space_group_name_H-M   'P 1'
#
loop_
_entity.id
_entity.type
_entity.pdbx_description
1 polymer ?
#
loop_
_entity_poly.entity_id
_entity_poly.type
_entity_poly.pdbx_seq_one_letter_code
_entity_poly.pdbx_strand_id
1 'polypeptide(L)'
;AKWLKATGLDAKVAPKLQVVGTVPQVYSYVTTGNMDAGFVNLAVLKSGTEALGGHAAIRDESAVVHMTVRPVRGAEADADVKAFMDFLASEKAKPVLRKFGIE
;
A
#
# COMPACT_ATOMS: atom_id res chain seq x y z
N ALA A 1 7.68 1.87 -9.10
CA ALA A 1 8.62 1.94 -10.23
C ALA A 1 9.30 0.62 -10.58
N LYS A 2 9.61 -0.22 -9.60
CA LYS A 2 10.24 -1.53 -9.87
C LYS A 2 9.42 -2.41 -10.80
N TRP A 3 8.12 -2.49 -10.57
CA TRP A 3 7.23 -3.30 -11.41
C TRP A 3 7.16 -2.80 -12.85
N LEU A 4 7.10 -1.48 -13.06
CA LEU A 4 7.09 -0.90 -14.40
C LEU A 4 8.37 -1.24 -15.16
N LYS A 5 9.52 -1.18 -14.51
CA LYS A 5 10.80 -1.58 -15.10
C LYS A 5 10.86 -3.08 -15.40
N ALA A 6 10.39 -3.90 -14.45
CA ALA A 6 10.37 -5.35 -14.62
C ALA A 6 9.51 -5.81 -15.79
N THR A 7 8.43 -5.09 -16.10
CA THR A 7 7.53 -5.40 -17.22
C THR A 7 7.92 -4.70 -18.53
N GLY A 8 8.92 -3.81 -18.52
CA GLY A 8 9.34 -3.04 -19.67
C GLY A 8 8.37 -1.95 -20.11
N LEU A 9 7.41 -1.61 -19.26
CA LEU A 9 6.40 -0.58 -19.54
C LEU A 9 6.87 0.84 -19.18
N ASP A 10 7.94 0.96 -18.41
CA ASP A 10 8.43 2.24 -17.90
C ASP A 10 8.70 3.26 -19.03
N ALA A 11 9.35 2.84 -20.10
CA ALA A 11 9.62 3.72 -21.25
C ALA A 11 8.34 4.19 -21.95
N LYS A 12 7.31 3.34 -22.00
CA LYS A 12 6.04 3.65 -22.64
C LYS A 12 5.19 4.64 -21.84
N VAL A 13 5.22 4.52 -20.53
CA VAL A 13 4.39 5.36 -19.65
C VAL A 13 5.11 6.60 -19.14
N ALA A 14 6.45 6.65 -19.23
CA ALA A 14 7.24 7.77 -18.74
C ALA A 14 6.74 9.16 -19.16
N PRO A 15 6.36 9.38 -20.44
CA PRO A 15 5.85 10.69 -20.86
C PRO A 15 4.53 11.10 -20.21
N LYS A 16 3.77 10.13 -19.70
CA LYS A 16 2.45 10.34 -19.08
C LYS A 16 2.46 10.12 -17.56
N LEU A 17 3.59 9.70 -17.01
CA LEU A 17 3.71 9.36 -15.62
C LEU A 17 3.78 10.62 -14.76
N GLN A 18 2.89 10.73 -13.78
CA GLN A 18 2.97 11.74 -12.73
C GLN A 18 3.25 11.06 -11.40
N VAL A 19 4.31 11.50 -10.74
CA VAL A 19 4.68 11.02 -9.42
C VAL A 19 4.20 12.05 -8.39
N VAL A 20 3.40 11.59 -7.44
CA VAL A 20 2.86 12.42 -6.36
C VAL A 20 3.46 12.04 -5.02
N GLY A 21 3.28 12.88 -4.01
CA GLY A 21 3.95 12.71 -2.72
C GLY A 21 3.40 11.56 -1.87
N THR A 22 2.12 11.21 -2.02
CA THR A 22 1.48 10.18 -1.19
C THR A 22 0.54 9.30 -2.01
N VAL A 23 0.32 8.07 -1.53
CA VAL A 23 -0.61 7.12 -2.18
C VAL A 23 -2.07 7.62 -2.14
N PRO A 24 -2.58 8.18 -1.02
CA PRO A 24 -3.92 8.77 -1.03
C PRO A 24 -4.13 9.85 -2.09
N GLN A 25 -3.11 10.62 -2.44
CA GLN A 25 -3.20 11.59 -3.52
C GLN A 25 -3.42 10.93 -4.88
N VAL A 26 -2.76 9.80 -5.14
CA VAL A 26 -2.99 9.02 -6.36
C VAL A 26 -4.47 8.61 -6.44
N TYR A 27 -5.00 8.07 -5.37
CA TYR A 27 -6.42 7.69 -5.28
C TYR A 27 -7.34 8.86 -5.58
N SER A 28 -7.09 10.02 -4.98
CA SER A 28 -7.88 11.24 -5.19
C SER A 28 -7.84 11.70 -6.65
N TYR A 29 -6.69 11.68 -7.29
CA TYR A 29 -6.57 12.10 -8.69
C TYR A 29 -7.33 11.19 -9.65
N VAL A 30 -7.38 9.90 -9.38
CA VAL A 30 -8.14 8.97 -10.19
C VAL A 30 -9.64 9.14 -9.95
N THR A 31 -10.08 9.25 -8.69
CA THR A 31 -11.51 9.39 -8.35
C THR A 31 -12.11 10.71 -8.81
N THR A 32 -11.31 11.76 -8.87
CA THR A 32 -11.75 13.09 -9.38
C THR A 32 -11.66 13.22 -10.90
N GLY A 33 -11.17 12.21 -11.60
CA GLY A 33 -11.07 12.21 -13.06
C GLY A 33 -9.85 12.98 -13.60
N ASN A 34 -8.93 13.41 -12.75
CA ASN A 34 -7.72 14.12 -13.17
C ASN A 34 -6.67 13.18 -13.77
N MET A 35 -6.77 11.88 -13.50
CA MET A 35 -5.92 10.83 -14.04
C MET A 35 -6.75 9.64 -14.46
N ASP A 36 -6.33 8.97 -15.51
CA ASP A 36 -7.04 7.80 -16.06
C ASP A 36 -6.81 6.53 -15.23
N ALA A 37 -5.62 6.40 -14.64
CA ALA A 37 -5.24 5.25 -13.83
C ALA A 37 -4.17 5.64 -12.81
N GLY A 38 -4.08 4.88 -11.73
CA GLY A 38 -3.06 5.10 -10.71
C GLY A 38 -2.69 3.82 -9.98
N PHE A 39 -1.46 3.79 -9.47
CA PHE A 39 -0.99 2.72 -8.61
C PHE A 39 -1.25 3.08 -7.16
N VAL A 40 -2.00 2.24 -6.48
CA VAL A 40 -2.29 2.39 -5.05
C VAL A 40 -2.05 1.06 -4.33
N ASN A 41 -1.80 1.12 -3.04
CA ASN A 41 -1.77 -0.11 -2.26
C ASN A 41 -3.20 -0.57 -1.94
N LEU A 42 -3.32 -1.85 -1.61
CA LEU A 42 -4.63 -2.45 -1.34
C LEU A 42 -5.33 -1.82 -0.13
N ALA A 43 -4.56 -1.36 0.87
CA ALA A 43 -5.10 -0.71 2.05
C ALA A 43 -5.84 0.59 1.70
N VAL A 44 -5.26 1.43 0.86
CA VAL A 44 -5.89 2.67 0.38
C VAL A 44 -7.15 2.36 -0.43
N LEU A 45 -7.09 1.35 -1.29
CA LEU A 45 -8.25 0.94 -2.08
C LEU A 45 -9.41 0.46 -1.20
N LYS A 46 -9.13 -0.33 -0.18
CA LYS A 46 -10.14 -0.83 0.76
C LYS A 46 -10.70 0.23 1.71
N SER A 47 -9.93 1.26 2.00
CA SER A 47 -10.39 2.38 2.82
C SER A 47 -11.22 3.39 2.03
N GLY A 48 -11.13 3.37 0.71
CA GLY A 48 -11.86 4.28 -0.16
C GLY A 48 -13.35 3.93 -0.22
N THR A 49 -14.19 4.95 -0.25
CA THR A 49 -15.65 4.82 -0.32
C THR A 49 -16.19 5.21 -1.69
N GLU A 50 -15.37 5.79 -2.53
CA GLU A 50 -15.78 6.31 -3.82
C GLU A 50 -15.73 5.23 -4.90
N ALA A 51 -16.66 5.30 -5.84
CA ALA A 51 -16.73 4.38 -6.95
C ALA A 51 -15.57 4.58 -7.91
N LEU A 52 -14.84 3.51 -8.17
CA LEU A 52 -13.80 3.45 -9.20
C LEU A 52 -14.32 2.65 -10.39
N GLY A 53 -13.77 2.90 -11.56
CA GLY A 53 -14.09 2.13 -12.76
C GLY A 53 -13.67 0.67 -12.70
N GLY A 54 -12.73 0.34 -11.85
CA GLY A 54 -12.26 -1.01 -11.60
C GLY A 54 -10.83 -1.03 -11.09
N HIS A 55 -10.37 -2.19 -10.68
CA HIS A 55 -8.98 -2.37 -10.27
C HIS A 55 -8.49 -3.77 -10.60
N ALA A 56 -7.18 -3.91 -10.72
CA ALA A 56 -6.51 -5.19 -10.86
C ALA A 56 -5.35 -5.27 -9.86
N ALA A 57 -5.27 -6.37 -9.13
CA ALA A 57 -4.19 -6.58 -8.19
C ALA A 57 -2.92 -7.06 -8.93
N ILE A 58 -1.81 -6.41 -8.67
CA ILE A 58 -0.50 -6.83 -9.16
C ILE A 58 0.10 -7.75 -8.10
N ARG A 59 0.14 -9.05 -8.40
CA ARG A 59 0.67 -10.08 -7.51
C ARG A 59 2.06 -10.52 -7.97
N ASP A 60 2.99 -9.59 -7.92
CA ASP A 60 4.36 -9.79 -8.33
C ASP A 60 5.29 -9.27 -7.23
N GLU A 61 6.38 -9.99 -6.96
CA GLU A 61 7.32 -9.61 -5.92
C GLU A 61 7.91 -8.20 -6.12
N SER A 62 8.06 -7.78 -7.36
CA SER A 62 8.55 -6.42 -7.68
C SER A 62 7.57 -5.32 -7.28
N ALA A 63 6.30 -5.64 -7.05
CA ALA A 63 5.27 -4.72 -6.61
C ALA A 63 4.96 -4.80 -5.11
N VAL A 64 5.58 -5.75 -4.40
CA VAL A 64 5.36 -5.92 -2.95
C VAL A 64 6.02 -4.78 -2.18
N VAL A 65 5.25 -4.16 -1.30
CA VAL A 65 5.76 -3.16 -0.36
C VAL A 65 5.83 -3.79 1.03
N HIS A 66 7.04 -3.91 1.55
CA HIS A 66 7.26 -4.42 2.90
C HIS A 66 7.07 -3.30 3.91
N MET A 67 6.09 -3.48 4.80
CA MET A 67 5.83 -2.55 5.89
C MET A 67 6.44 -3.09 7.17
N THR A 68 7.07 -2.22 7.93
CA THR A 68 7.71 -2.58 9.20
C THR A 68 7.16 -1.73 10.33
N VAL A 69 7.06 -2.33 11.51
CA VAL A 69 6.67 -1.66 12.74
C VAL A 69 7.84 -1.76 13.72
N ARG A 70 8.19 -0.67 14.36
CA ARG A 70 9.30 -0.63 15.33
C ARG A 70 8.87 0.18 16.55
N PRO A 71 9.27 -0.24 17.77
CA PRO A 71 9.10 0.60 18.95
C PRO A 71 9.96 1.86 18.83
N VAL A 72 9.51 2.95 19.43
CA VAL A 72 10.33 4.15 19.53
C VAL A 72 11.48 3.90 20.51
N ARG A 73 12.57 4.67 20.32
CA ARG A 73 13.73 4.56 21.20
C ARG A 73 13.32 4.78 22.66
N GLY A 74 13.74 3.87 23.54
CA GLY A 74 13.40 3.90 24.95
C GLY A 74 12.15 3.13 25.35
N ALA A 75 11.33 2.71 24.37
CA ALA A 75 10.11 1.93 24.61
C ALA A 75 10.30 0.42 24.38
N GLU A 76 11.49 -0.03 23.99
CA GLU A 76 11.77 -1.44 23.65
C GLU A 76 11.54 -2.39 24.82
N ALA A 77 11.75 -1.91 26.06
CA ALA A 77 11.57 -2.69 27.28
C ALA A 77 10.15 -2.57 27.89
N ASP A 78 9.29 -1.74 27.32
CA ASP A 78 7.92 -1.57 27.79
C ASP A 78 7.09 -2.85 27.52
N ALA A 79 6.48 -3.39 28.56
CA ALA A 79 5.73 -4.64 28.48
C ALA A 79 4.49 -4.51 27.56
N ASP A 80 3.82 -3.38 27.55
CA ASP A 80 2.64 -3.14 26.72
C ASP A 80 3.03 -3.00 25.25
N VAL A 81 4.12 -2.31 24.96
CA VAL A 81 4.68 -2.19 23.62
C VAL A 81 5.06 -3.56 23.07
N LYS A 82 5.75 -4.37 23.87
CA LYS A 82 6.14 -5.73 23.52
C LYS A 82 4.92 -6.62 23.26
N ALA A 83 3.92 -6.56 24.11
CA ALA A 83 2.68 -7.32 23.95
C ALA A 83 1.95 -6.94 22.66
N PHE A 84 1.89 -5.67 22.31
CA PHE A 84 1.30 -5.21 21.05
C PHE A 84 2.09 -5.69 19.84
N MET A 85 3.41 -5.61 19.88
CA MET A 85 4.27 -6.11 18.80
C MET A 85 4.11 -7.61 18.59
N ASP A 86 4.09 -8.39 19.67
CA ASP A 86 3.87 -9.83 19.64
C ASP A 86 2.47 -10.18 19.10
N PHE A 87 1.46 -9.41 19.45
CA PHE A 87 0.11 -9.57 18.89
C PHE A 87 0.09 -9.34 17.37
N LEU A 88 0.75 -8.29 16.88
CA LEU A 88 0.81 -8.01 15.43
C LEU A 88 1.48 -9.14 14.64
N ALA A 89 2.45 -9.84 15.24
CA ALA A 89 3.11 -10.99 14.64
C ALA A 89 2.33 -12.29 14.80
N SER A 90 1.25 -12.30 15.58
CA SER A 90 0.47 -13.51 15.87
C SER A 90 -0.53 -13.87 14.78
N GLU A 91 -0.98 -15.12 14.79
CA GLU A 91 -2.03 -15.59 13.88
C GLU A 91 -3.37 -14.86 14.10
N LYS A 92 -3.63 -14.37 15.30
CA LYS A 92 -4.87 -13.65 15.64
C LYS A 92 -4.96 -12.29 14.92
N ALA A 93 -3.83 -11.65 14.63
CA ALA A 93 -3.80 -10.38 13.94
C ALA A 93 -4.00 -10.52 12.41
N LYS A 94 -3.69 -11.66 11.83
CA LYS A 94 -3.76 -11.87 10.38
C LYS A 94 -5.13 -11.55 9.76
N PRO A 95 -6.27 -12.03 10.30
CA PRO A 95 -7.57 -11.70 9.73
C PRO A 95 -7.87 -10.20 9.76
N VAL A 96 -7.46 -9.52 10.83
CA VAL A 96 -7.64 -8.08 10.97
C VAL A 96 -6.80 -7.34 9.94
N LEU A 97 -5.53 -7.69 9.79
CA LEU A 97 -4.63 -7.07 8.82
C LEU A 97 -5.13 -7.27 7.39
N ARG A 98 -5.58 -8.47 7.04
CA ARG A 98 -6.15 -8.76 5.72
C ARG A 98 -7.40 -7.94 5.44
N LYS A 99 -8.24 -7.73 6.44
CA LYS A 99 -9.44 -6.90 6.31
C LYS A 99 -9.09 -5.49 5.83
N PHE A 100 -7.96 -4.95 6.26
CA PHE A 100 -7.48 -3.63 5.87
C PHE A 100 -6.49 -3.65 4.69
N GLY A 101 -6.32 -4.78 4.03
CA GLY A 101 -5.49 -4.88 2.84
C GLY A 101 -4.00 -5.14 3.10
N ILE A 102 -3.64 -5.52 4.31
CA ILE A 102 -2.27 -5.88 4.68
C ILE A 102 -2.19 -7.41 4.75
N GLU A 103 -1.36 -7.98 3.89
CA GLU A 103 -1.17 -9.44 3.80
C GLU A 103 0.21 -9.88 4.27
#